data_0cacdabe70ede984adc04b2feeb7a259
#
_entry.id   0cacdabe70ede984adc04b2feeb7a259
#
_cell.length_a   1.000
_cell.length_b   1.000
_cell.length_c   1.000
_cell.angle_alpha   90.00
_cell.angle_beta   90.00
_cell.angle_gamma   90.00
#
_symmetry.space_group_name_H-M   'P 1'
#
loop_
_entity.id
_entity.type
_entity.pdbx_description
1 polymer ?
#
loop_
_entity_poly.entity_id
_entity_poly.type
_entity_poly.pdbx_seq_one_letter_code
_entity_poly.pdbx_strand_id
1 'polypeptide(L)'
;MAEAVRRYAVVTGANKGVGFGTVKQLASKGVVVVLTARDEKRGLEALEKLKDFGISDLVVFHQLDVTDSASAAVLADFVKTQFGKLDILVNNAAINGSVVNPEAFISAATAKKPEEINWNEIPTIPNYELAEECLKTNYYGTKRVTEALLPLLQLSDSPRIVNVSTGAAKLMNFPNGWPKEVLSDAETLTEERIDSVLSGFLEDSKRGLQDIKIWPPVFPPYTVSKAALNAYTRILAKKYPNFCINCGSPGFVKTDMSFNAGILTIDEGAESIVRLALLPNGGSTGLYFSRKEVAPF
;
A
#
# COMPACT_ATOMS: atom_id res chain seq x y z
N MET A 1 28.34 6.46 25.15
CA MET A 1 27.10 6.75 24.38
C MET A 1 26.60 5.42 23.86
N ALA A 2 25.35 5.02 24.19
CA ALA A 2 24.79 3.80 23.65
C ALA A 2 24.71 3.96 22.11
N GLU A 3 25.26 3.03 21.38
CA GLU A 3 25.10 2.95 19.91
C GLU A 3 23.61 2.94 19.61
N ALA A 4 23.14 3.90 18.84
CA ALA A 4 21.73 3.92 18.44
C ALA A 4 21.42 2.62 17.70
N VAL A 5 20.48 1.84 18.23
CA VAL A 5 20.08 0.56 17.65
C VAL A 5 19.62 0.80 16.19
N ARG A 6 20.36 0.26 15.24
CA ARG A 6 20.10 0.41 13.81
C ARG A 6 18.77 -0.26 13.47
N ARG A 7 17.88 0.47 12.78
CA ARG A 7 16.59 -0.05 12.31
C ARG A 7 16.65 -0.40 10.84
N TYR A 8 15.91 -1.43 10.45
CA TYR A 8 15.86 -1.97 9.09
C TYR A 8 14.45 -1.92 8.54
N ALA A 9 14.29 -1.42 7.32
CA ALA A 9 13.01 -1.28 6.65
C ALA A 9 13.00 -1.96 5.28
N VAL A 10 11.85 -2.50 4.88
CA VAL A 10 11.55 -2.90 3.50
C VAL A 10 10.42 -2.02 2.99
N VAL A 11 10.57 -1.46 1.77
CA VAL A 11 9.52 -0.69 1.09
C VAL A 11 9.24 -1.33 -0.26
N THR A 12 8.00 -1.81 -0.48
CA THR A 12 7.64 -2.47 -1.73
C THR A 12 7.26 -1.48 -2.82
N GLY A 13 7.65 -1.75 -4.10
CA GLY A 13 7.33 -0.90 -5.24
C GLY A 13 7.92 0.52 -5.12
N ALA A 14 9.16 0.62 -4.67
CA ALA A 14 9.77 1.88 -4.24
C ALA A 14 10.67 2.56 -5.27
N ASN A 15 10.68 2.11 -6.53
CA ASN A 15 11.48 2.72 -7.60
C ASN A 15 10.96 4.09 -8.08
N LYS A 16 9.75 4.49 -7.65
CA LYS A 16 9.12 5.78 -8.00
C LYS A 16 8.02 6.18 -7.00
N GLY A 17 7.50 7.39 -7.16
CA GLY A 17 6.31 7.87 -6.44
C GLY A 17 6.46 7.87 -4.92
N VAL A 18 5.36 7.58 -4.22
CA VAL A 18 5.30 7.60 -2.76
C VAL A 18 6.30 6.63 -2.12
N GLY A 19 6.48 5.44 -2.73
CA GLY A 19 7.45 4.45 -2.24
C GLY A 19 8.88 5.00 -2.26
N PHE A 20 9.30 5.65 -3.35
CA PHE A 20 10.61 6.29 -3.46
C PHE A 20 10.79 7.40 -2.42
N GLY A 21 9.79 8.28 -2.29
CA GLY A 21 9.80 9.33 -1.25
C GLY A 21 9.87 8.75 0.17
N THR A 22 9.21 7.62 0.42
CA THR A 22 9.26 6.91 1.70
C THR A 22 10.67 6.37 1.99
N VAL A 23 11.32 5.74 1.01
CA VAL A 23 12.72 5.28 1.13
C VAL A 23 13.63 6.46 1.47
N LYS A 24 13.55 7.54 0.68
CA LYS A 24 14.34 8.76 0.88
C LYS A 24 14.21 9.30 2.31
N GLN A 25 12.98 9.44 2.79
CA GLN A 25 12.74 10.02 4.11
C GLN A 25 13.10 9.08 5.26
N LEU A 26 12.90 7.76 5.14
CA LEU A 26 13.34 6.80 6.16
C LEU A 26 14.87 6.78 6.26
N ALA A 27 15.57 6.73 5.13
CA ALA A 27 17.04 6.75 5.10
C ALA A 27 17.59 8.06 5.67
N SER A 28 16.99 9.22 5.36
CA SER A 28 17.38 10.52 5.94
C SER A 28 17.19 10.59 7.47
N LYS A 29 16.45 9.65 8.05
CA LYS A 29 16.26 9.50 9.50
C LYS A 29 17.12 8.38 10.12
N GLY A 30 18.12 7.88 9.35
CA GLY A 30 19.08 6.88 9.81
C GLY A 30 18.57 5.43 9.77
N VAL A 31 17.45 5.15 9.11
CA VAL A 31 16.96 3.79 8.90
C VAL A 31 17.66 3.19 7.68
N VAL A 32 18.15 1.96 7.79
CA VAL A 32 18.63 1.21 6.62
C VAL A 32 17.43 0.65 5.86
N VAL A 33 17.31 0.95 4.58
CA VAL A 33 16.12 0.64 3.80
C VAL A 33 16.44 -0.27 2.63
N VAL A 34 15.70 -1.37 2.51
CA VAL A 34 15.66 -2.18 1.30
C VAL A 34 14.62 -1.58 0.37
N LEU A 35 15.10 -0.89 -0.67
CA LEU A 35 14.28 -0.43 -1.80
C LEU A 35 13.96 -1.63 -2.67
N THR A 36 12.69 -1.91 -2.93
CA THR A 36 12.34 -3.00 -3.82
C THR A 36 11.52 -2.55 -5.02
N ALA A 37 11.73 -3.24 -6.15
CA ALA A 37 10.99 -3.04 -7.38
C ALA A 37 10.94 -4.35 -8.19
N ARG A 38 9.88 -4.53 -8.99
CA ARG A 38 9.74 -5.69 -9.89
C ARG A 38 10.80 -5.68 -11.01
N ASP A 39 11.03 -4.51 -11.56
CA ASP A 39 12.02 -4.28 -12.62
C ASP A 39 13.35 -3.87 -11.99
N GLU A 40 14.38 -4.71 -12.20
CA GLU A 40 15.72 -4.52 -11.64
C GLU A 40 16.36 -3.23 -12.12
N LYS A 41 16.29 -2.95 -13.43
CA LYS A 41 16.88 -1.75 -14.03
C LYS A 41 16.32 -0.48 -13.40
N ARG A 42 14.98 -0.39 -13.30
CA ARG A 42 14.31 0.76 -12.68
C ARG A 42 14.61 0.87 -11.18
N GLY A 43 14.81 -0.26 -10.50
CA GLY A 43 15.22 -0.29 -9.10
C GLY A 43 16.62 0.29 -8.90
N LEU A 44 17.59 -0.12 -9.73
CA LEU A 44 18.96 0.39 -9.72
C LEU A 44 19.04 1.86 -10.12
N GLU A 45 18.25 2.30 -11.12
CA GLU A 45 18.13 3.72 -11.47
C GLU A 45 17.57 4.56 -10.30
N ALA A 46 16.65 4.01 -9.51
CA ALA A 46 16.13 4.68 -8.33
C ALA A 46 17.18 4.78 -7.22
N LEU A 47 17.96 3.71 -7.01
CA LEU A 47 19.08 3.72 -6.05
C LEU A 47 20.14 4.76 -6.44
N GLU A 48 20.47 4.88 -7.73
CA GLU A 48 21.42 5.88 -8.21
C GLU A 48 20.97 7.31 -7.89
N LYS A 49 19.67 7.62 -8.11
CA LYS A 49 19.09 8.93 -7.77
C LYS A 49 19.17 9.27 -6.28
N LEU A 50 19.26 8.28 -5.39
CA LEU A 50 19.39 8.52 -3.95
C LEU A 50 20.79 8.98 -3.54
N LYS A 51 21.82 8.80 -4.38
CA LYS A 51 23.17 9.32 -4.14
C LYS A 51 23.19 10.85 -4.06
N ASP A 52 22.38 11.52 -4.86
CA ASP A 52 22.27 12.99 -4.85
C ASP A 52 21.81 13.55 -3.50
N PHE A 53 21.19 12.71 -2.68
CA PHE A 53 20.72 13.09 -1.33
C PHE A 53 21.69 12.71 -0.21
N GLY A 54 22.83 12.10 -0.51
CA GLY A 54 23.84 11.71 0.49
C GLY A 54 23.37 10.59 1.43
N ILE A 55 22.45 9.76 1.02
CA ILE A 55 21.82 8.67 1.82
C ILE A 55 22.02 7.28 1.23
N SER A 56 22.81 7.17 0.16
CA SER A 56 23.02 5.90 -0.56
C SER A 56 23.55 4.77 0.32
N ASP A 57 24.38 5.10 1.33
CA ASP A 57 24.96 4.11 2.24
C ASP A 57 23.91 3.46 3.18
N LEU A 58 22.73 4.06 3.26
CA LEU A 58 21.59 3.57 4.05
C LEU A 58 20.53 2.88 3.18
N VAL A 59 20.73 2.75 1.87
CA VAL A 59 19.74 2.13 0.98
C VAL A 59 20.41 1.02 0.18
N VAL A 60 19.78 -0.14 0.19
CA VAL A 60 20.14 -1.26 -0.69
C VAL A 60 18.96 -1.61 -1.59
N PHE A 61 19.24 -2.06 -2.81
CA PHE A 61 18.22 -2.52 -3.73
C PHE A 61 18.08 -4.04 -3.66
N HIS A 62 16.84 -4.53 -3.72
CA HIS A 62 16.53 -5.94 -3.94
C HIS A 62 15.34 -6.05 -4.90
N GLN A 63 15.45 -6.92 -5.92
CA GLN A 63 14.34 -7.18 -6.82
C GLN A 63 13.19 -7.88 -6.09
N LEU A 64 11.96 -7.45 -6.33
CA LEU A 64 10.76 -8.05 -5.76
C LEU A 64 9.57 -7.95 -6.70
N ASP A 65 9.05 -9.09 -7.13
CA ASP A 65 7.70 -9.20 -7.64
C ASP A 65 6.78 -9.68 -6.51
N VAL A 66 5.89 -8.80 -6.04
CA VAL A 66 4.97 -9.13 -4.95
C VAL A 66 3.95 -10.22 -5.34
N THR A 67 3.77 -10.47 -6.64
CA THR A 67 2.85 -11.51 -7.14
C THR A 67 3.48 -12.89 -7.18
N ASP A 68 4.79 -12.98 -6.96
CA ASP A 68 5.55 -14.23 -6.95
C ASP A 68 6.00 -14.61 -5.54
N SER A 69 5.62 -15.81 -5.09
CA SER A 69 5.98 -16.32 -3.77
C SER A 69 7.47 -16.65 -3.64
N ALA A 70 8.12 -17.11 -4.72
CA ALA A 70 9.55 -17.37 -4.72
C ALA A 70 10.33 -16.05 -4.56
N SER A 71 9.91 -14.99 -5.25
CA SER A 71 10.52 -13.66 -5.11
C SER A 71 10.39 -13.11 -3.68
N ALA A 72 9.23 -13.30 -3.03
CA ALA A 72 9.03 -12.90 -1.63
C ALA A 72 9.91 -13.70 -0.66
N ALA A 73 10.09 -15.02 -0.89
CA ALA A 73 10.96 -15.86 -0.09
C ALA A 73 12.44 -15.46 -0.21
N VAL A 74 12.90 -15.16 -1.43
CA VAL A 74 14.28 -14.70 -1.69
C VAL A 74 14.54 -13.37 -0.98
N LEU A 75 13.58 -12.45 -0.98
CA LEU A 75 13.68 -11.20 -0.21
C LEU A 75 13.79 -11.48 1.30
N ALA A 76 12.99 -12.40 1.84
CA ALA A 76 13.05 -12.74 3.25
C ALA A 76 14.42 -13.33 3.64
N ASP A 77 14.97 -14.23 2.83
CA ASP A 77 16.31 -14.79 3.04
C ASP A 77 17.41 -13.73 2.93
N PHE A 78 17.27 -12.78 2.00
CA PHE A 78 18.17 -11.64 1.89
C PHE A 78 18.15 -10.78 3.17
N VAL A 79 16.98 -10.38 3.65
CA VAL A 79 16.84 -9.57 4.87
C VAL A 79 17.37 -10.31 6.09
N LYS A 80 17.09 -11.61 6.20
CA LYS A 80 17.61 -12.47 7.27
C LYS A 80 19.15 -12.52 7.26
N THR A 81 19.74 -12.73 6.10
CA THR A 81 21.19 -12.87 5.95
C THR A 81 21.92 -11.56 6.18
N GLN A 82 21.39 -10.45 5.69
CA GLN A 82 22.03 -9.15 5.77
C GLN A 82 21.83 -8.45 7.12
N PHE A 83 20.66 -8.63 7.75
CA PHE A 83 20.27 -7.82 8.91
C PHE A 83 19.83 -8.63 10.13
N GLY A 84 19.48 -9.89 9.97
CA GLY A 84 19.02 -10.78 11.02
C GLY A 84 17.59 -10.54 11.50
N LYS A 85 17.04 -9.33 11.28
CA LYS A 85 15.69 -8.90 11.66
C LYS A 85 15.13 -7.86 10.70
N LEU A 86 13.84 -7.58 10.84
CA LEU A 86 13.17 -6.46 10.15
C LEU A 86 12.38 -5.63 11.17
N ASP A 87 12.52 -4.31 11.14
CA ASP A 87 11.80 -3.43 12.07
C ASP A 87 10.57 -2.78 11.41
N ILE A 88 10.62 -2.52 10.10
CA ILE A 88 9.58 -1.78 9.37
C ILE A 88 9.29 -2.46 8.03
N LEU A 89 8.03 -2.76 7.78
CA LEU A 89 7.53 -3.15 6.45
C LEU A 89 6.56 -2.09 5.96
N VAL A 90 6.85 -1.50 4.78
CA VAL A 90 5.93 -0.60 4.07
C VAL A 90 5.43 -1.29 2.81
N ASN A 91 4.19 -1.75 2.82
CA ASN A 91 3.51 -2.33 1.68
C ASN A 91 2.94 -1.21 0.81
N ASN A 92 3.74 -0.76 -0.18
CA ASN A 92 3.38 0.33 -1.07
C ASN A 92 3.08 -0.12 -2.50
N ALA A 93 3.64 -1.25 -2.95
CA ALA A 93 3.41 -1.75 -4.31
C ALA A 93 1.91 -1.88 -4.64
N ALA A 94 1.47 -1.24 -5.71
CA ALA A 94 0.08 -1.29 -6.17
C ALA A 94 -0.07 -0.86 -7.63
N ILE A 95 -1.18 -1.30 -8.25
CA ILE A 95 -1.62 -0.89 -9.59
C ILE A 95 -3.09 -0.46 -9.54
N ASN A 96 -3.55 0.31 -10.53
CA ASN A 96 -4.93 0.82 -10.59
C ASN A 96 -5.95 -0.26 -10.98
N GLY A 97 -5.58 -1.17 -11.90
CA GLY A 97 -6.49 -2.26 -12.33
C GLY A 97 -7.64 -1.82 -13.25
N SER A 98 -7.53 -0.64 -13.86
CA SER A 98 -8.54 -0.13 -14.80
C SER A 98 -7.88 0.57 -15.98
N VAL A 99 -8.53 0.52 -17.13
CA VAL A 99 -8.16 1.37 -18.26
C VAL A 99 -8.79 2.75 -18.04
N VAL A 100 -7.95 3.75 -17.93
CA VAL A 100 -8.35 5.15 -17.67
C VAL A 100 -7.86 6.02 -18.81
N ASN A 101 -8.71 6.92 -19.31
CA ASN A 101 -8.28 7.94 -20.25
C ASN A 101 -7.51 9.05 -19.49
N PRO A 102 -6.19 9.25 -19.78
CA PRO A 102 -5.38 10.22 -19.05
C PRO A 102 -5.90 11.67 -19.16
N GLU A 103 -6.37 12.06 -20.34
CA GLU A 103 -6.85 13.44 -20.59
C GLU A 103 -8.14 13.71 -19.79
N ALA A 104 -9.09 12.77 -19.80
CA ALA A 104 -10.31 12.86 -19.02
C ALA A 104 -10.01 12.90 -17.51
N PHE A 105 -9.05 12.08 -17.04
CA PHE A 105 -8.61 12.10 -15.65
C PHE A 105 -8.01 13.45 -15.27
N ILE A 106 -7.05 13.95 -16.04
CA ILE A 106 -6.38 15.23 -15.78
C ILE A 106 -7.41 16.37 -15.79
N SER A 107 -8.30 16.40 -16.78
CA SER A 107 -9.35 17.42 -16.88
C SER A 107 -10.26 17.43 -15.64
N ALA A 108 -10.73 16.26 -15.21
CA ALA A 108 -11.57 16.14 -14.02
C ALA A 108 -10.83 16.54 -12.74
N ALA A 109 -9.54 16.17 -12.62
CA ALA A 109 -8.75 16.36 -11.41
C ALA A 109 -8.21 17.78 -11.25
N THR A 110 -7.91 18.50 -12.33
CA THR A 110 -7.27 19.85 -12.27
C THR A 110 -8.27 21.01 -12.22
N ALA A 111 -9.53 20.77 -12.56
CA ALA A 111 -10.54 21.81 -12.61
C ALA A 111 -11.12 22.22 -11.23
N LYS A 112 -10.84 21.47 -10.17
CA LYS A 112 -11.54 21.57 -8.87
C LYS A 112 -10.58 21.31 -7.71
N LYS A 113 -10.98 21.70 -6.49
CA LYS A 113 -10.33 21.23 -5.27
C LYS A 113 -10.55 19.71 -5.11
N PRO A 114 -9.67 18.97 -4.44
CA PRO A 114 -9.78 17.51 -4.33
C PRO A 114 -11.12 17.00 -3.81
N GLU A 115 -11.72 17.72 -2.87
CA GLU A 115 -13.03 17.45 -2.30
C GLU A 115 -14.21 17.69 -3.26
N GLU A 116 -13.97 18.46 -4.32
CA GLU A 116 -14.96 18.82 -5.34
C GLU A 116 -14.84 17.94 -6.60
N ILE A 117 -13.82 17.06 -6.68
CA ILE A 117 -13.63 16.17 -7.83
C ILE A 117 -14.73 15.11 -7.83
N ASN A 118 -15.54 15.10 -8.88
CA ASN A 118 -16.48 14.02 -9.10
C ASN A 118 -15.77 12.85 -9.80
N TRP A 119 -15.21 11.95 -9.01
CA TRP A 119 -14.49 10.79 -9.51
C TRP A 119 -15.34 9.84 -10.36
N ASN A 120 -16.69 9.90 -10.24
CA ASN A 120 -17.61 9.12 -11.06
C ASN A 120 -17.68 9.61 -12.52
N GLU A 121 -17.24 10.82 -12.80
CA GLU A 121 -17.19 11.39 -14.15
C GLU A 121 -15.98 10.90 -14.95
N ILE A 122 -15.03 10.21 -14.32
CA ILE A 122 -13.84 9.68 -14.99
C ILE A 122 -14.19 8.33 -15.62
N PRO A 123 -14.25 8.23 -16.95
CA PRO A 123 -14.59 6.98 -17.61
C PRO A 123 -13.53 5.92 -17.32
N THR A 124 -13.96 4.78 -16.84
CA THR A 124 -13.14 3.57 -16.72
C THR A 124 -13.75 2.46 -17.59
N ILE A 125 -12.89 1.76 -18.32
CA ILE A 125 -13.33 0.61 -19.10
C ILE A 125 -13.13 -0.63 -18.24
N PRO A 126 -14.19 -1.38 -17.95
CA PRO A 126 -14.09 -2.66 -17.25
C PRO A 126 -13.18 -3.63 -18.01
N ASN A 127 -12.28 -4.26 -17.28
CA ASN A 127 -11.39 -5.29 -17.84
C ASN A 127 -11.11 -6.31 -16.74
N TYR A 128 -11.51 -7.57 -16.98
CA TYR A 128 -11.39 -8.65 -16.01
C TYR A 128 -9.93 -8.96 -15.69
N GLU A 129 -9.07 -9.05 -16.69
CA GLU A 129 -7.65 -9.41 -16.52
C GLU A 129 -6.93 -8.36 -15.68
N LEU A 130 -7.21 -7.07 -15.92
CA LEU A 130 -6.66 -5.99 -15.11
C LEU A 130 -7.21 -5.97 -13.68
N ALA A 131 -8.49 -6.32 -13.51
CA ALA A 131 -9.09 -6.45 -12.19
C ALA A 131 -8.43 -7.59 -11.39
N GLU A 132 -8.25 -8.75 -12.00
CA GLU A 132 -7.57 -9.90 -11.40
C GLU A 132 -6.11 -9.56 -11.04
N GLU A 133 -5.35 -8.93 -11.96
CA GLU A 133 -3.97 -8.48 -11.71
C GLU A 133 -3.92 -7.48 -10.55
N CYS A 134 -4.91 -6.59 -10.47
CA CYS A 134 -5.01 -5.61 -9.39
C CYS A 134 -5.19 -6.28 -8.02
N LEU A 135 -6.12 -7.21 -7.89
CA LEU A 135 -6.32 -7.95 -6.64
C LEU A 135 -5.08 -8.80 -6.29
N LYS A 136 -4.49 -9.47 -7.30
CA LYS A 136 -3.28 -10.28 -7.15
C LYS A 136 -2.09 -9.46 -6.66
N THR A 137 -1.96 -8.22 -7.13
CA THR A 137 -0.88 -7.30 -6.73
C THR A 137 -1.17 -6.63 -5.40
N ASN A 138 -2.32 -5.94 -5.28
CA ASN A 138 -2.57 -5.01 -4.19
C ASN A 138 -2.93 -5.69 -2.87
N TYR A 139 -3.67 -6.80 -2.93
CA TYR A 139 -4.08 -7.56 -1.75
C TYR A 139 -3.25 -8.82 -1.54
N TYR A 140 -3.31 -9.77 -2.49
CA TYR A 140 -2.60 -11.05 -2.32
C TYR A 140 -1.08 -10.88 -2.31
N GLY A 141 -0.55 -9.94 -3.11
CA GLY A 141 0.87 -9.60 -3.10
C GLY A 141 1.32 -9.01 -1.77
N THR A 142 0.54 -8.08 -1.22
CA THR A 142 0.79 -7.52 0.12
C THR A 142 0.74 -8.61 1.21
N LYS A 143 -0.27 -9.47 1.18
CA LYS A 143 -0.40 -10.60 2.11
C LYS A 143 0.83 -11.51 2.05
N ARG A 144 1.23 -11.93 0.87
CA ARG A 144 2.39 -12.81 0.61
C ARG A 144 3.69 -12.23 1.16
N VAL A 145 3.98 -10.96 0.84
CA VAL A 145 5.20 -10.30 1.32
C VAL A 145 5.17 -10.14 2.83
N THR A 146 4.02 -9.79 3.40
CA THR A 146 3.85 -9.67 4.85
C THR A 146 4.11 -11.01 5.53
N GLU A 147 3.51 -12.10 5.06
CA GLU A 147 3.69 -13.45 5.61
C GLU A 147 5.15 -13.91 5.52
N ALA A 148 5.83 -13.66 4.40
CA ALA A 148 7.24 -14.02 4.22
C ALA A 148 8.17 -13.27 5.19
N LEU A 149 7.89 -11.99 5.47
CA LEU A 149 8.73 -11.14 6.33
C LEU A 149 8.31 -11.15 7.80
N LEU A 150 7.13 -11.70 8.12
CA LEU A 150 6.59 -11.71 9.48
C LEU A 150 7.53 -12.35 10.52
N PRO A 151 8.20 -13.50 10.24
CA PRO A 151 9.14 -14.08 11.20
C PRO A 151 10.30 -13.12 11.55
N LEU A 152 10.73 -12.27 10.61
CA LEU A 152 11.79 -11.29 10.84
C LEU A 152 11.29 -10.05 11.60
N LEU A 153 10.04 -9.65 11.35
CA LEU A 153 9.39 -8.59 12.13
C LEU A 153 9.20 -8.99 13.59
N GLN A 154 8.92 -10.27 13.88
CA GLN A 154 8.79 -10.80 15.23
C GLN A 154 10.10 -10.75 16.05
N LEU A 155 11.26 -10.63 15.38
CA LEU A 155 12.56 -10.46 16.02
C LEU A 155 12.87 -9.00 16.37
N SER A 156 12.02 -8.08 15.98
CA SER A 156 12.17 -6.65 16.30
C SER A 156 11.58 -6.31 17.65
N ASP A 157 12.26 -5.47 18.42
CA ASP A 157 11.71 -4.87 19.65
C ASP A 157 10.64 -3.80 19.35
N SER A 158 10.49 -3.43 18.09
CA SER A 158 9.68 -2.30 17.64
C SER A 158 9.10 -2.52 16.23
N PRO A 159 8.33 -3.61 16.01
CA PRO A 159 7.86 -3.97 14.67
C PRO A 159 6.75 -3.04 14.17
N ARG A 160 6.84 -2.66 12.89
CA ARG A 160 5.90 -1.78 12.18
C ARG A 160 5.48 -2.39 10.85
N ILE A 161 4.19 -2.36 10.57
CA ILE A 161 3.65 -2.63 9.24
C ILE A 161 2.80 -1.44 8.83
N VAL A 162 3.11 -0.84 7.68
CA VAL A 162 2.33 0.24 7.09
C VAL A 162 1.81 -0.21 5.73
N ASN A 163 0.51 -0.34 5.61
CA ASN A 163 -0.17 -0.67 4.37
C ASN A 163 -0.62 0.62 3.68
N VAL A 164 -0.04 0.93 2.52
CA VAL A 164 -0.41 2.14 1.76
C VAL A 164 -1.77 1.93 1.10
N SER A 165 -2.74 2.72 1.56
CA SER A 165 -4.14 2.66 1.16
C SER A 165 -4.58 3.95 0.44
N THR A 166 -5.88 4.20 0.38
CA THR A 166 -6.49 5.34 -0.33
C THR A 166 -7.78 5.79 0.36
N GLY A 167 -8.11 7.07 0.20
CA GLY A 167 -9.41 7.60 0.63
C GLY A 167 -10.60 6.96 -0.09
N ALA A 168 -10.42 6.46 -1.32
CA ALA A 168 -11.46 5.76 -2.05
C ALA A 168 -11.92 4.47 -1.36
N ALA A 169 -11.02 3.80 -0.62
CA ALA A 169 -11.29 2.54 0.06
C ALA A 169 -12.05 2.65 1.39
N LYS A 170 -12.47 3.85 1.78
CA LYS A 170 -13.33 4.02 2.94
C LYS A 170 -14.68 3.33 2.72
N LEU A 171 -15.17 2.60 3.72
CA LEU A 171 -16.42 1.84 3.60
C LEU A 171 -17.65 2.73 3.38
N MET A 172 -17.58 4.01 3.73
CA MET A 172 -18.63 4.97 3.38
C MET A 172 -18.80 5.14 1.86
N ASN A 173 -17.77 4.88 1.06
CA ASN A 173 -17.78 4.96 -0.41
C ASN A 173 -18.32 3.68 -1.06
N PHE A 174 -18.55 2.63 -0.29
CA PHE A 174 -19.17 1.40 -0.79
C PHE A 174 -20.69 1.55 -0.76
N PRO A 175 -21.38 1.14 -1.81
CA PRO A 175 -22.84 0.98 -1.78
C PRO A 175 -23.25 -0.01 -0.68
N ASN A 176 -24.50 0.08 -0.23
CA ASN A 176 -25.02 -0.90 0.70
C ASN A 176 -25.15 -2.27 0.04
N GLY A 177 -24.76 -3.32 0.74
CA GLY A 177 -24.77 -4.69 0.25
C GLY A 177 -23.79 -5.55 1.01
N TRP A 178 -23.82 -6.85 0.72
CA TRP A 178 -23.03 -7.84 1.43
C TRP A 178 -21.51 -7.59 1.45
N PRO A 179 -20.86 -7.03 0.40
CA PRO A 179 -19.43 -6.75 0.46
C PRO A 179 -19.09 -5.71 1.54
N LYS A 180 -19.89 -4.65 1.64
CA LYS A 180 -19.75 -3.62 2.68
C LYS A 180 -19.99 -4.20 4.06
N GLU A 181 -21.03 -5.02 4.22
CA GLU A 181 -21.37 -5.66 5.49
C GLU A 181 -20.22 -6.54 5.97
N VAL A 182 -19.67 -7.38 5.11
CA VAL A 182 -18.52 -8.24 5.42
C VAL A 182 -17.30 -7.43 5.82
N LEU A 183 -16.93 -6.41 5.03
CA LEU A 183 -15.74 -5.61 5.30
C LEU A 183 -15.91 -4.67 6.50
N SER A 184 -17.13 -4.34 6.91
CA SER A 184 -17.41 -3.48 8.08
C SER A 184 -17.38 -4.24 9.40
N ASP A 185 -17.71 -5.53 9.39
CA ASP A 185 -17.82 -6.36 10.58
C ASP A 185 -16.43 -6.70 11.14
N ALA A 186 -15.89 -5.79 11.98
CA ALA A 186 -14.58 -5.96 12.58
C ALA A 186 -14.47 -7.12 13.56
N GLU A 187 -15.57 -7.63 14.09
CA GLU A 187 -15.57 -8.68 15.11
C GLU A 187 -15.43 -10.07 14.49
N THR A 188 -16.18 -10.36 13.44
CA THR A 188 -16.17 -11.67 12.78
C THR A 188 -15.33 -11.70 11.50
N LEU A 189 -14.60 -10.62 11.18
CA LEU A 189 -13.78 -10.52 9.99
C LEU A 189 -12.65 -11.55 10.02
N THR A 190 -12.57 -12.36 8.95
CA THR A 190 -11.48 -13.31 8.71
C THR A 190 -10.91 -13.13 7.30
N GLU A 191 -9.75 -13.73 7.03
CA GLU A 191 -9.13 -13.70 5.71
C GLU A 191 -10.02 -14.38 4.66
N GLU A 192 -10.68 -15.49 5.01
CA GLU A 192 -11.62 -16.22 4.15
C GLU A 192 -12.84 -15.35 3.79
N ARG A 193 -13.33 -14.54 4.72
CA ARG A 193 -14.43 -13.58 4.44
C ARG A 193 -13.98 -12.47 3.50
N ILE A 194 -12.74 -11.98 3.62
CA ILE A 194 -12.17 -11.05 2.64
C ILE A 194 -12.04 -11.74 1.28
N ASP A 195 -11.53 -12.97 1.23
CA ASP A 195 -11.37 -13.74 -0.01
C ASP A 195 -12.73 -13.97 -0.68
N SER A 196 -13.81 -14.17 0.07
CA SER A 196 -15.16 -14.28 -0.50
C SER A 196 -15.62 -12.99 -1.18
N VAL A 197 -15.29 -11.81 -0.61
CA VAL A 197 -15.57 -10.52 -1.25
C VAL A 197 -14.79 -10.35 -2.55
N LEU A 198 -13.50 -10.68 -2.53
CA LEU A 198 -12.64 -10.55 -3.71
C LEU A 198 -13.05 -11.52 -4.83
N SER A 199 -13.40 -12.76 -4.49
CA SER A 199 -13.89 -13.76 -5.44
C SER A 199 -15.22 -13.33 -6.05
N GLY A 200 -16.16 -12.85 -5.24
CA GLY A 200 -17.45 -12.33 -5.72
C GLY A 200 -17.27 -11.14 -6.67
N PHE A 201 -16.34 -10.23 -6.35
CA PHE A 201 -16.01 -9.13 -7.24
C PHE A 201 -15.46 -9.61 -8.60
N LEU A 202 -14.56 -10.59 -8.59
CA LEU A 202 -14.02 -11.15 -9.84
C LEU A 202 -15.07 -11.92 -10.66
N GLU A 203 -15.95 -12.66 -10.00
CA GLU A 203 -17.05 -13.34 -10.70
C GLU A 203 -17.98 -12.35 -11.39
N ASP A 204 -18.38 -11.27 -10.71
CA ASP A 204 -19.20 -10.21 -11.27
C ASP A 204 -18.46 -9.46 -12.39
N SER A 205 -17.17 -9.19 -12.20
CA SER A 205 -16.31 -8.59 -13.23
C SER A 205 -16.26 -9.44 -14.50
N LYS A 206 -16.11 -10.76 -14.34
CA LYS A 206 -16.07 -11.71 -15.47
C LYS A 206 -17.40 -11.76 -16.24
N ARG A 207 -18.51 -11.53 -15.55
CA ARG A 207 -19.87 -11.49 -16.14
C ARG A 207 -20.23 -10.13 -16.72
N GLY A 208 -19.33 -9.12 -16.62
CA GLY A 208 -19.64 -7.74 -17.01
C GLY A 208 -20.64 -7.05 -16.07
N LEU A 209 -20.75 -7.53 -14.83
CA LEU A 209 -21.71 -7.07 -13.83
C LEU A 209 -21.06 -6.11 -12.79
N GLN A 210 -19.93 -5.47 -13.11
CA GLN A 210 -19.26 -4.53 -12.21
C GLN A 210 -20.11 -3.31 -11.87
N ASP A 211 -21.10 -3.00 -12.73
CA ASP A 211 -22.08 -1.92 -12.51
C ASP A 211 -23.23 -2.32 -11.57
N ILE A 212 -23.21 -3.53 -11.03
CA ILE A 212 -24.15 -3.90 -9.96
C ILE A 212 -23.91 -2.95 -8.80
N LYS A 213 -25.01 -2.33 -8.35
CA LYS A 213 -25.03 -1.30 -7.27
C LYS A 213 -24.55 -1.79 -5.89
N ILE A 214 -23.66 -2.79 -5.83
CA ILE A 214 -23.02 -3.29 -4.61
C ILE A 214 -21.51 -3.05 -4.61
N TRP A 215 -20.93 -2.73 -5.78
CA TRP A 215 -19.49 -2.43 -5.91
C TRP A 215 -19.24 -0.91 -5.98
N PRO A 216 -18.09 -0.44 -5.48
CA PRO A 216 -17.76 0.98 -5.53
C PRO A 216 -17.67 1.45 -6.99
N PRO A 217 -18.28 2.63 -7.33
CA PRO A 217 -18.31 3.11 -8.70
C PRO A 217 -16.97 3.69 -9.19
N VAL A 218 -16.09 4.10 -8.26
CA VAL A 218 -14.80 4.74 -8.57
C VAL A 218 -13.69 3.72 -8.55
N PHE A 219 -13.06 3.48 -9.71
CA PHE A 219 -11.95 2.52 -9.87
C PHE A 219 -12.19 1.20 -9.12
N PRO A 220 -13.25 0.45 -9.47
CA PRO A 220 -13.71 -0.69 -8.67
C PRO A 220 -12.62 -1.67 -8.26
N PRO A 221 -11.72 -2.17 -9.16
CA PRO A 221 -10.68 -3.11 -8.77
C PRO A 221 -9.73 -2.53 -7.72
N TYR A 222 -9.30 -1.28 -7.92
CA TYR A 222 -8.42 -0.60 -6.99
C TYR A 222 -9.09 -0.38 -5.63
N THR A 223 -10.30 0.15 -5.64
CA THR A 223 -11.05 0.47 -4.41
C THR A 223 -11.34 -0.79 -3.61
N VAL A 224 -11.83 -1.87 -4.26
CA VAL A 224 -12.09 -3.16 -3.61
C VAL A 224 -10.80 -3.76 -3.04
N SER A 225 -9.70 -3.76 -3.80
CA SER A 225 -8.41 -4.28 -3.33
C SER A 225 -7.87 -3.52 -2.11
N LYS A 226 -8.04 -2.20 -2.08
CA LYS A 226 -7.58 -1.37 -0.95
C LYS A 226 -8.50 -1.44 0.26
N ALA A 227 -9.79 -1.67 0.07
CA ALA A 227 -10.71 -1.96 1.19
C ALA A 227 -10.41 -3.34 1.81
N ALA A 228 -10.14 -4.34 0.99
CA ALA A 228 -9.65 -5.64 1.46
C ALA A 228 -8.32 -5.51 2.25
N LEU A 229 -7.41 -4.67 1.78
CA LEU A 229 -6.16 -4.37 2.49
C LEU A 229 -6.39 -3.67 3.84
N ASN A 230 -7.35 -2.75 3.91
CA ASN A 230 -7.78 -2.12 5.15
C ASN A 230 -8.35 -3.16 6.14
N ALA A 231 -9.17 -4.08 5.64
CA ALA A 231 -9.72 -5.19 6.42
C ALA A 231 -8.62 -6.12 6.93
N TYR A 232 -7.67 -6.50 6.07
CA TYR A 232 -6.50 -7.32 6.45
C TYR A 232 -5.64 -6.63 7.51
N THR A 233 -5.46 -5.30 7.43
CA THR A 233 -4.76 -4.51 8.45
C THR A 233 -5.37 -4.70 9.84
N ARG A 234 -6.72 -4.72 9.94
CA ARG A 234 -7.42 -4.96 11.21
C ARG A 234 -7.23 -6.39 11.74
N ILE A 235 -7.22 -7.39 10.85
CA ILE A 235 -6.95 -8.79 11.21
C ILE A 235 -5.53 -8.91 11.77
N LEU A 236 -4.54 -8.38 11.05
CA LEU A 236 -3.15 -8.42 11.49
C LEU A 236 -2.95 -7.73 12.84
N ALA A 237 -3.56 -6.56 13.05
CA ALA A 237 -3.46 -5.82 14.29
C ALA A 237 -4.02 -6.60 15.49
N LYS A 238 -5.13 -7.34 15.31
CA LYS A 238 -5.67 -8.25 16.33
C LYS A 238 -4.74 -9.44 16.59
N LYS A 239 -4.16 -10.02 15.54
CA LYS A 239 -3.28 -11.19 15.63
C LYS A 239 -1.92 -10.86 16.25
N TYR A 240 -1.43 -9.64 16.05
CA TYR A 240 -0.12 -9.18 16.53
C TYR A 240 -0.25 -7.88 17.35
N PRO A 241 -0.81 -7.95 18.56
CA PRO A 241 -1.14 -6.76 19.36
C PRO A 241 0.08 -5.93 19.80
N ASN A 242 1.28 -6.54 19.79
CA ASN A 242 2.53 -5.87 20.11
C ASN A 242 3.15 -5.11 18.92
N PHE A 243 2.57 -5.22 17.72
CA PHE A 243 3.02 -4.52 16.53
C PHE A 243 2.23 -3.22 16.35
N CYS A 244 2.86 -2.20 15.76
CA CYS A 244 2.12 -1.05 15.22
C CYS A 244 1.78 -1.34 13.75
N ILE A 245 0.57 -1.81 13.49
CA ILE A 245 0.08 -2.18 12.16
C ILE A 245 -1.04 -1.23 11.77
N ASN A 246 -0.79 -0.38 10.78
CA ASN A 246 -1.78 0.60 10.34
C ASN A 246 -1.83 0.68 8.82
N CYS A 247 -2.92 1.20 8.30
CA CYS A 247 -2.99 1.62 6.90
C CYS A 247 -3.15 3.13 6.80
N GLY A 248 -2.61 3.69 5.71
CA GLY A 248 -2.62 5.12 5.52
C GLY A 248 -2.75 5.53 4.06
N SER A 249 -3.59 6.54 3.82
CA SER A 249 -3.66 7.23 2.54
C SER A 249 -2.65 8.36 2.50
N PRO A 250 -1.75 8.39 1.49
CA PRO A 250 -0.81 9.50 1.31
C PRO A 250 -1.49 10.79 0.83
N GLY A 251 -2.78 10.74 0.48
CA GLY A 251 -3.51 11.81 -0.19
C GLY A 251 -3.40 11.74 -1.72
N PHE A 252 -3.82 12.80 -2.40
CA PHE A 252 -3.78 12.90 -3.87
C PHE A 252 -2.42 13.44 -4.33
N VAL A 253 -1.49 12.52 -4.59
CA VAL A 253 -0.06 12.79 -4.83
C VAL A 253 0.24 12.81 -6.33
N LYS A 254 1.10 13.73 -6.79
CA LYS A 254 1.64 13.80 -8.15
C LYS A 254 2.54 12.58 -8.44
N THR A 255 1.96 11.57 -9.07
CA THR A 255 2.62 10.32 -9.45
C THR A 255 2.13 9.84 -10.81
N ASP A 256 2.76 8.83 -11.39
CA ASP A 256 2.27 8.21 -12.63
C ASP A 256 0.85 7.65 -12.47
N MET A 257 0.51 7.11 -11.30
CA MET A 257 -0.83 6.57 -11.03
C MET A 257 -1.93 7.63 -11.10
N SER A 258 -1.60 8.88 -10.80
CA SER A 258 -2.49 10.03 -10.90
C SER A 258 -2.25 10.86 -12.16
N PHE A 259 -1.53 10.34 -13.15
CA PHE A 259 -1.10 11.08 -14.35
C PHE A 259 -0.50 12.44 -14.02
N ASN A 260 0.19 12.55 -12.86
CA ASN A 260 0.74 13.78 -12.28
C ASN A 260 -0.28 14.89 -11.98
N ALA A 261 -1.58 14.58 -12.00
CA ALA A 261 -2.65 15.54 -11.67
C ALA A 261 -2.86 15.72 -10.15
N GLY A 262 -2.14 14.97 -9.31
CA GLY A 262 -2.20 15.15 -7.86
C GLY A 262 -1.82 16.57 -7.42
N ILE A 263 -2.28 16.97 -6.24
CA ILE A 263 -1.99 18.29 -5.67
C ILE A 263 -0.80 18.27 -4.71
N LEU A 264 -0.51 17.10 -4.11
CA LEU A 264 0.60 16.94 -3.18
C LEU A 264 1.86 16.49 -3.93
N THR A 265 2.99 16.96 -3.45
CA THR A 265 4.29 16.44 -3.88
C THR A 265 4.50 15.00 -3.39
N ILE A 266 5.46 14.30 -3.98
CA ILE A 266 5.87 12.96 -3.52
C ILE A 266 6.32 13.01 -2.05
N ASP A 267 7.05 14.06 -1.67
CA ASP A 267 7.58 14.21 -0.30
C ASP A 267 6.45 14.41 0.72
N GLU A 268 5.43 15.20 0.42
CA GLU A 268 4.25 15.39 1.28
C GLU A 268 3.42 14.10 1.43
N GLY A 269 3.28 13.33 0.34
CA GLY A 269 2.61 12.03 0.39
C GLY A 269 3.40 11.01 1.21
N ALA A 270 4.71 10.93 0.99
CA ALA A 270 5.60 10.04 1.72
C ALA A 270 5.68 10.35 3.21
N GLU A 271 5.66 11.63 3.61
CA GLU A 271 5.65 12.04 5.03
C GLU A 271 4.53 11.37 5.82
N SER A 272 3.35 11.23 5.22
CA SER A 272 2.20 10.56 5.84
C SER A 272 2.50 9.08 6.16
N ILE A 273 3.18 8.39 5.27
CA ILE A 273 3.55 6.98 5.41
C ILE A 273 4.72 6.80 6.37
N VAL A 274 5.74 7.66 6.27
CA VAL A 274 6.91 7.65 7.16
C VAL A 274 6.51 7.91 8.61
N ARG A 275 5.55 8.80 8.86
CA ARG A 275 5.01 9.04 10.20
C ARG A 275 4.47 7.75 10.83
N LEU A 276 3.72 6.93 10.08
CA LEU A 276 3.21 5.65 10.56
C LEU A 276 4.33 4.62 10.79
N ALA A 277 5.31 4.58 9.88
CA ALA A 277 6.48 3.72 9.99
C ALA A 277 7.37 4.05 11.20
N LEU A 278 7.29 5.27 11.73
CA LEU A 278 8.09 5.76 12.85
C LEU A 278 7.27 6.05 14.12
N LEU A 279 6.06 5.53 14.22
CA LEU A 279 5.29 5.62 15.45
C LEU A 279 6.10 5.10 16.66
N PRO A 280 5.96 5.68 17.85
CA PRO A 280 6.61 5.18 19.04
C PRO A 280 6.14 3.77 19.41
N ASN A 281 6.89 3.07 20.28
CA ASN A 281 6.44 1.79 20.82
C ASN A 281 5.16 1.98 21.62
N GLY A 282 4.22 1.04 21.47
CA GLY A 282 2.88 1.17 22.03
C GLY A 282 2.00 2.21 21.33
N GLY A 283 2.42 2.71 20.16
CA GLY A 283 1.62 3.60 19.32
C GLY A 283 0.39 2.91 18.76
N SER A 284 -0.42 3.69 18.04
CA SER A 284 -1.67 3.20 17.43
C SER A 284 -1.48 1.98 16.57
N THR A 285 -2.43 1.04 16.62
CA THR A 285 -2.48 -0.16 15.78
C THR A 285 -3.92 -0.44 15.33
N GLY A 286 -4.10 -1.05 14.17
CA GLY A 286 -5.41 -1.40 13.61
C GLY A 286 -6.20 -0.20 13.09
N LEU A 287 -5.55 0.93 12.80
CA LEU A 287 -6.22 2.15 12.40
C LEU A 287 -5.98 2.49 10.92
N TYR A 288 -6.92 3.25 10.34
CA TYR A 288 -6.76 3.92 9.06
C TYR A 288 -6.44 5.42 9.28
N PHE A 289 -5.44 5.90 8.54
CA PHE A 289 -5.05 7.30 8.56
C PHE A 289 -5.29 7.95 7.19
N SER A 290 -6.04 9.05 7.20
CA SER A 290 -6.13 9.95 6.05
C SER A 290 -5.03 11.01 6.21
N ARG A 291 -3.94 10.83 5.49
CA ARG A 291 -2.71 11.62 5.70
C ARG A 291 -2.21 11.51 7.16
N LYS A 292 -2.37 12.56 7.94
CA LYS A 292 -1.82 12.65 9.31
C LYS A 292 -2.85 12.33 10.40
N GLU A 293 -4.11 12.17 10.05
CA GLU A 293 -5.21 12.04 11.01
C GLU A 293 -5.86 10.67 10.94
N VAL A 294 -6.29 10.18 12.10
CA VAL A 294 -7.11 8.96 12.17
C VAL A 294 -8.46 9.25 11.52
N ALA A 295 -8.90 8.32 10.69
CA ALA A 295 -10.18 8.41 10.01
C ALA A 295 -10.89 7.04 10.03
N PRO A 296 -12.21 6.99 9.83
CA PRO A 296 -12.91 5.72 9.69
C PRO A 296 -12.45 4.95 8.44
N PHE A 297 -12.57 3.62 8.58
CA PHE A 297 -12.32 2.69 7.46
C PHE A 297 -13.36 2.83 6.36
#